data_294f653621847e5b139bff3fdb8fe664
#
_entry.id   294f653621847e5b139bff3fdb8fe664
#
_cell.length_a   1.000
_cell.length_b   1.000
_cell.length_c   1.000
_cell.angle_alpha   90.00
_cell.angle_beta   90.00
_cell.angle_gamma   90.00
#
_symmetry.space_group_name_H-M   'P 1'
#
loop_
_entity.id
_entity.type
_entity.pdbx_description
1 polymer ?
#
loop_
_entity_poly.entity_id
_entity_poly.type
_entity_poly.pdbx_seq_one_letter_code
_entity_poly.pdbx_strand_id
1 'polypeptide(L)'
;MYRKSTLPNSIRVVSEAIPYVKSVTLGIWIGTGSRTEQQHNHGISHFIEHMIFKGTENRSAKDIAEMVDEVGGQINAFTDKEHTCYYIKVLDTHLELALDVLSDMLLSSKFEQEDINREREVVLEEVHMYEDTPDELVHDLHHSNIWAGHALGRNIIGTVPSIENFNKPLLLEYYQNFYTPDNIVIAAAGNLNHERLVELTNHYFGKMAGNKKQGNPTVPELKPNQTIQSKTIEQVHLCLGTSSVSQLSPDIYTFHIINNILGGGISSRLFQTIREEKGLAYSIYSYQTNYSDAGLFTIYAGTRPSNACQVVELVRQTIFELKNKGITARELTKTKEQLKGNLLLALESSSSRMSRLGKMELTLGKYITLDEVVANIDKVSLEQVHSITQQMFNPNTLCFTALGPISEEIYDEVKRF
;
A
#
# COMPACT_ATOMS: atom_id res chain seq x y z
N MET A 1 14.89 8.73 -18.64
CA MET A 1 15.51 9.87 -17.90
C MET A 1 14.44 10.53 -17.05
N TYR A 2 14.67 10.67 -15.74
CA TYR A 2 13.76 11.34 -14.79
C TYR A 2 13.78 12.86 -14.98
N ARG A 3 12.58 13.47 -14.91
CA ARG A 3 12.39 14.92 -14.94
C ARG A 3 11.27 15.33 -13.99
N LYS A 4 11.37 16.53 -13.44
CA LYS A 4 10.37 17.15 -12.55
C LYS A 4 10.13 18.59 -12.92
N SER A 5 8.87 18.99 -12.95
CA SER A 5 8.41 20.38 -13.07
C SER A 5 7.31 20.65 -12.05
N THR A 6 7.14 21.92 -11.71
CA THR A 6 6.03 22.37 -10.85
C THR A 6 5.27 23.46 -11.58
N LEU A 7 3.96 23.31 -11.70
CA LEU A 7 3.09 24.31 -12.33
C LEU A 7 2.92 25.54 -11.41
N PRO A 8 2.50 26.68 -11.95
CA PRO A 8 2.26 27.89 -11.16
C PRO A 8 1.26 27.70 -10.00
N ASN A 9 0.33 26.75 -10.12
CA ASN A 9 -0.64 26.40 -9.09
C ASN A 9 -0.15 25.31 -8.13
N SER A 10 1.14 24.98 -8.14
CA SER A 10 1.80 23.98 -7.26
C SER A 10 1.61 22.51 -7.61
N ILE A 11 0.89 22.14 -8.67
CA ILE A 11 0.87 20.76 -9.16
C ILE A 11 2.28 20.35 -9.58
N ARG A 12 2.73 19.19 -9.10
CA ARG A 12 4.03 18.61 -9.42
C ARG A 12 3.87 17.62 -10.56
N VAL A 13 4.71 17.73 -11.58
CA VAL A 13 4.75 16.82 -12.73
C VAL A 13 6.08 16.09 -12.71
N VAL A 14 6.05 14.78 -12.59
CA VAL A 14 7.24 13.91 -12.61
C VAL A 14 7.13 12.90 -13.73
N SER A 15 8.21 12.70 -14.47
CA SER A 15 8.20 11.72 -15.56
C SER A 15 9.52 10.97 -15.70
N GLU A 16 9.41 9.77 -16.28
CA GLU A 16 10.55 8.97 -16.72
C GLU A 16 10.36 8.55 -18.18
N ALA A 17 11.15 9.18 -19.07
CA ALA A 17 11.13 8.85 -20.50
C ALA A 17 11.86 7.52 -20.78
N ILE A 18 11.18 6.60 -21.47
CA ILE A 18 11.63 5.25 -21.84
C ILE A 18 11.39 5.07 -23.34
N PRO A 19 12.30 5.50 -24.21
CA PRO A 19 12.02 5.66 -25.66
C PRO A 19 11.92 4.32 -26.42
N TYR A 20 12.31 3.22 -25.82
CA TYR A 20 12.28 1.89 -26.47
C TYR A 20 10.98 1.10 -26.22
N VAL A 21 10.05 1.59 -25.38
CA VAL A 21 8.71 1.04 -25.24
C VAL A 21 7.70 1.79 -26.11
N LYS A 22 6.56 1.14 -26.41
CA LYS A 22 5.46 1.74 -27.20
C LYS A 22 4.26 2.12 -26.35
N SER A 23 4.42 2.14 -25.03
CA SER A 23 3.37 2.49 -24.09
C SER A 23 3.79 3.62 -23.17
N VAL A 24 2.79 4.26 -22.60
CA VAL A 24 2.91 5.22 -21.51
C VAL A 24 1.90 4.89 -20.43
N THR A 25 2.32 4.97 -19.17
CA THR A 25 1.42 4.94 -18.02
C THR A 25 1.42 6.32 -17.38
N LEU A 26 0.24 6.89 -17.26
CA LEU A 26 -0.01 8.18 -16.63
C LEU A 26 -0.83 7.96 -15.35
N GLY A 27 -0.42 8.54 -14.24
CA GLY A 27 -1.12 8.48 -12.96
C GLY A 27 -1.28 9.86 -12.33
N ILE A 28 -2.48 10.12 -11.80
CA ILE A 28 -2.78 11.29 -10.98
C ILE A 28 -2.83 10.82 -9.52
N TRP A 29 -1.88 11.28 -8.76
CA TRP A 29 -1.67 10.90 -7.37
C TRP A 29 -2.15 12.01 -6.44
N ILE A 30 -3.00 11.64 -5.50
CA ILE A 30 -3.55 12.55 -4.49
C ILE A 30 -2.94 12.16 -3.14
N GLY A 31 -2.35 13.10 -2.43
CA GLY A 31 -1.75 12.87 -1.11
C GLY A 31 -2.80 12.75 0.00
N THR A 32 -3.81 11.91 -0.20
CA THR A 32 -4.86 11.56 0.76
C THR A 32 -5.26 10.10 0.61
N GLY A 33 -5.61 9.47 1.71
CA GLY A 33 -6.10 8.11 1.82
C GLY A 33 -6.76 7.92 3.19
N SER A 34 -7.00 6.67 3.61
CA SER A 34 -7.77 6.40 4.83
C SER A 34 -7.14 6.96 6.11
N ARG A 35 -5.85 7.28 6.11
CA ARG A 35 -5.17 7.92 7.25
C ARG A 35 -5.66 9.33 7.55
N THR A 36 -6.11 10.08 6.55
CA THR A 36 -6.59 11.45 6.71
C THR A 36 -8.04 11.55 7.16
N GLU A 37 -8.74 10.42 7.17
CA GLU A 37 -10.14 10.32 7.55
C GLU A 37 -10.35 10.44 9.05
N GLN A 38 -11.52 10.91 9.44
CA GLN A 38 -11.99 10.91 10.82
C GLN A 38 -12.92 9.72 11.05
N GLN A 39 -13.29 9.47 12.30
CA GLN A 39 -14.17 8.35 12.65
C GLN A 39 -15.52 8.40 11.93
N HIS A 40 -16.10 9.60 11.74
CA HIS A 40 -17.43 9.76 11.16
C HIS A 40 -17.46 9.63 9.63
N ASN A 41 -16.30 9.76 8.96
CA ASN A 41 -16.18 9.65 7.51
C ASN A 41 -15.21 8.54 7.07
N HIS A 42 -15.02 7.54 7.93
CA HIS A 42 -14.17 6.39 7.67
C HIS A 42 -14.60 5.64 6.40
N GLY A 43 -13.68 5.43 5.45
CA GLY A 43 -13.92 4.84 4.14
C GLY A 43 -14.23 5.83 3.01
N ILE A 44 -14.26 7.14 3.32
CA ILE A 44 -14.66 8.16 2.34
C ILE A 44 -13.67 8.29 1.17
N SER A 45 -12.38 8.06 1.40
CA SER A 45 -11.37 8.11 0.32
C SER A 45 -11.60 7.03 -0.72
N HIS A 46 -11.89 5.80 -0.27
CA HIS A 46 -12.23 4.68 -1.11
C HIS A 46 -13.58 4.90 -1.82
N PHE A 47 -14.58 5.41 -1.11
CA PHE A 47 -15.88 5.71 -1.72
C PHE A 47 -15.79 6.80 -2.80
N ILE A 48 -14.97 7.83 -2.61
CA ILE A 48 -14.70 8.85 -3.63
C ILE A 48 -13.98 8.23 -4.84
N GLU A 49 -13.05 7.29 -4.63
CA GLU A 49 -12.43 6.56 -5.72
C GLU A 49 -13.49 5.93 -6.63
N HIS A 50 -14.45 5.19 -6.07
CA HIS A 50 -15.58 4.62 -6.82
C HIS A 50 -16.40 5.68 -7.55
N MET A 51 -16.73 6.77 -6.86
CA MET A 51 -17.55 7.83 -7.41
C MET A 51 -16.95 8.55 -8.62
N ILE A 52 -15.61 8.67 -8.68
CA ILE A 52 -14.92 9.30 -9.82
C ILE A 52 -15.15 8.57 -11.14
N PHE A 53 -15.47 7.27 -11.10
CA PHE A 53 -15.81 6.47 -12.29
C PHE A 53 -17.29 6.56 -12.72
N LYS A 54 -18.17 7.23 -11.95
CA LYS A 54 -19.63 7.23 -12.22
C LYS A 54 -20.09 8.29 -13.22
N GLY A 55 -19.16 9.02 -13.80
CA GLY A 55 -19.40 9.99 -14.85
C GLY A 55 -19.14 11.42 -14.44
N THR A 56 -19.03 12.25 -15.45
CA THR A 56 -18.68 13.68 -15.37
C THR A 56 -19.78 14.53 -16.02
N GLU A 57 -19.63 15.84 -15.96
CA GLU A 57 -20.50 16.77 -16.71
C GLU A 57 -20.42 16.52 -18.22
N ASN A 58 -19.31 15.97 -18.71
CA ASN A 58 -19.04 15.82 -20.14
C ASN A 58 -19.21 14.38 -20.65
N ARG A 59 -19.08 13.36 -19.77
CA ARG A 59 -19.01 11.95 -20.14
C ARG A 59 -19.80 11.09 -19.15
N SER A 60 -20.54 10.12 -19.65
CA SER A 60 -21.10 9.05 -18.80
C SER A 60 -19.99 8.07 -18.38
N ALA A 61 -20.26 7.25 -17.37
CA ALA A 61 -19.37 6.16 -16.96
C ALA A 61 -19.04 5.20 -18.14
N LYS A 62 -20.03 4.97 -19.02
CA LYS A 62 -19.88 4.16 -20.22
C LYS A 62 -18.94 4.81 -21.22
N ASP A 63 -19.12 6.11 -21.49
CA ASP A 63 -18.25 6.85 -22.43
C ASP A 63 -16.79 6.83 -21.95
N ILE A 64 -16.54 6.98 -20.64
CA ILE A 64 -15.20 6.90 -20.05
C ILE A 64 -14.57 5.53 -20.34
N ALA A 65 -15.30 4.45 -20.12
CA ALA A 65 -14.81 3.10 -20.36
C ALA A 65 -14.56 2.86 -21.86
N GLU A 66 -15.52 3.19 -22.72
CA GLU A 66 -15.42 2.99 -24.18
C GLU A 66 -14.25 3.77 -24.79
N MET A 67 -14.04 5.02 -24.40
CA MET A 67 -12.92 5.84 -24.91
C MET A 67 -11.56 5.23 -24.61
N VAL A 68 -11.38 4.56 -23.47
CA VAL A 68 -10.13 3.92 -23.12
C VAL A 68 -10.01 2.56 -23.81
N ASP A 69 -11.10 1.80 -23.87
CA ASP A 69 -11.13 0.48 -24.54
C ASP A 69 -10.90 0.58 -26.04
N GLU A 70 -11.45 1.60 -26.72
CA GLU A 70 -11.27 1.85 -28.17
C GLU A 70 -9.79 1.99 -28.57
N VAL A 71 -8.94 2.48 -27.68
CA VAL A 71 -7.49 2.62 -27.93
C VAL A 71 -6.68 1.46 -27.34
N GLY A 72 -7.34 0.40 -26.85
CA GLY A 72 -6.69 -0.73 -26.17
C GLY A 72 -6.01 -0.33 -24.85
N GLY A 73 -6.51 0.71 -24.20
CA GLY A 73 -6.00 1.22 -22.93
C GLY A 73 -6.48 0.42 -21.73
N GLN A 74 -5.93 0.74 -20.58
CA GLN A 74 -6.32 0.18 -19.28
C GLN A 74 -6.44 1.36 -18.31
N ILE A 75 -7.63 1.53 -17.73
CA ILE A 75 -7.89 2.51 -16.67
C ILE A 75 -8.13 1.79 -15.35
N ASN A 76 -7.59 2.32 -14.27
CA ASN A 76 -7.81 1.79 -12.93
C ASN A 76 -7.47 2.85 -11.87
N ALA A 77 -7.82 2.55 -10.60
CA ALA A 77 -7.45 3.36 -9.46
C ALA A 77 -7.13 2.46 -8.25
N PHE A 78 -6.57 3.04 -7.23
CA PHE A 78 -6.46 2.42 -5.92
C PHE A 78 -6.34 3.49 -4.83
N THR A 79 -6.87 3.16 -3.68
CA THR A 79 -6.71 3.92 -2.43
C THR A 79 -5.91 3.11 -1.43
N ASP A 80 -4.89 3.74 -0.84
CA ASP A 80 -4.19 3.19 0.31
C ASP A 80 -4.34 4.09 1.55
N LYS A 81 -3.52 3.86 2.57
CA LYS A 81 -3.62 4.64 3.82
C LYS A 81 -3.24 6.12 3.63
N GLU A 82 -2.28 6.44 2.78
CA GLU A 82 -1.69 7.79 2.67
C GLU A 82 -1.95 8.47 1.32
N HIS A 83 -2.37 7.73 0.29
CA HIS A 83 -2.61 8.28 -1.05
C HIS A 83 -3.66 7.52 -1.85
N THR A 84 -4.24 8.21 -2.81
CA THR A 84 -5.13 7.65 -3.84
C THR A 84 -4.52 7.93 -5.21
N CYS A 85 -4.60 6.97 -6.13
CA CYS A 85 -4.05 7.11 -7.49
C CYS A 85 -5.08 6.68 -8.52
N TYR A 86 -5.31 7.52 -9.53
CA TYR A 86 -6.07 7.21 -10.74
C TYR A 86 -5.09 7.13 -11.89
N TYR A 87 -5.10 6.05 -12.68
CA TYR A 87 -4.11 5.89 -13.73
C TYR A 87 -4.65 5.23 -14.98
N ILE A 88 -4.04 5.59 -16.11
CA ILE A 88 -4.31 4.99 -17.42
C ILE A 88 -2.99 4.53 -18.04
N LYS A 89 -3.01 3.34 -18.62
CA LYS A 89 -1.94 2.81 -19.46
C LYS A 89 -2.44 2.70 -20.90
N VAL A 90 -1.73 3.35 -21.83
CA VAL A 90 -2.09 3.38 -23.25
C VAL A 90 -0.83 3.28 -24.13
N LEU A 91 -1.01 3.22 -25.45
CA LEU A 91 0.07 3.47 -26.39
C LEU A 91 0.55 4.92 -26.25
N ASP A 92 1.81 5.16 -26.55
CA ASP A 92 2.46 6.47 -26.45
C ASP A 92 1.78 7.58 -27.27
N THR A 93 1.13 7.20 -28.38
CA THR A 93 0.32 8.12 -29.23
C THR A 93 -0.95 8.64 -28.56
N HIS A 94 -1.42 8.02 -27.47
CA HIS A 94 -2.66 8.34 -26.78
C HIS A 94 -2.47 9.00 -25.40
N LEU A 95 -1.28 9.55 -25.13
CA LEU A 95 -1.00 10.26 -23.86
C LEU A 95 -1.97 11.41 -23.60
N GLU A 96 -2.31 12.18 -24.64
CA GLU A 96 -3.25 13.31 -24.52
C GLU A 96 -4.66 12.84 -24.16
N LEU A 97 -5.16 11.79 -24.80
CA LEU A 97 -6.44 11.17 -24.47
C LEU A 97 -6.47 10.67 -23.01
N ALA A 98 -5.39 10.02 -22.56
CA ALA A 98 -5.29 9.55 -21.19
C ALA A 98 -5.38 10.70 -20.17
N LEU A 99 -4.71 11.81 -20.44
CA LEU A 99 -4.76 12.98 -19.56
C LEU A 99 -6.10 13.70 -19.64
N ASP A 100 -6.72 13.78 -20.83
CA ASP A 100 -8.05 14.36 -21.03
C ASP A 100 -9.11 13.58 -20.22
N VAL A 101 -9.13 12.26 -20.34
CA VAL A 101 -10.07 11.42 -19.60
C VAL A 101 -9.87 11.55 -18.08
N LEU A 102 -8.63 11.39 -17.59
CA LEU A 102 -8.36 11.48 -16.14
C LEU A 102 -8.64 12.87 -15.58
N SER A 103 -8.34 13.92 -16.35
CA SER A 103 -8.63 15.29 -15.92
C SER A 103 -10.12 15.57 -15.82
N ASP A 104 -10.90 15.10 -16.80
CA ASP A 104 -12.35 15.25 -16.80
C ASP A 104 -12.98 14.49 -15.62
N MET A 105 -12.54 13.25 -15.39
CA MET A 105 -12.99 12.45 -14.24
C MET A 105 -12.76 13.18 -12.91
N LEU A 106 -11.57 13.79 -12.72
CA LEU A 106 -11.24 14.47 -11.48
C LEU A 106 -11.86 15.86 -11.37
N LEU A 107 -11.90 16.66 -12.44
CA LEU A 107 -12.33 18.05 -12.37
C LEU A 107 -13.83 18.24 -12.52
N SER A 108 -14.52 17.30 -13.19
CA SER A 108 -15.91 17.44 -13.61
C SER A 108 -16.85 16.33 -13.09
N SER A 109 -16.39 15.53 -12.11
CA SER A 109 -17.22 14.46 -11.54
C SER A 109 -18.49 15.02 -10.89
N LYS A 110 -19.65 14.39 -11.17
CA LYS A 110 -20.96 14.91 -10.77
C LYS A 110 -21.35 14.61 -9.34
N PHE A 111 -20.91 13.49 -8.79
CA PHE A 111 -21.36 12.98 -7.50
C PHE A 111 -22.89 12.98 -7.39
N GLU A 112 -23.57 12.38 -8.41
CA GLU A 112 -25.05 12.32 -8.41
C GLU A 112 -25.58 11.48 -7.26
N GLN A 113 -26.67 11.94 -6.64
CA GLN A 113 -27.21 11.26 -5.46
C GLN A 113 -27.66 9.81 -5.77
N GLU A 114 -28.15 9.56 -6.98
CA GLU A 114 -28.54 8.22 -7.41
C GLU A 114 -27.33 7.28 -7.54
N ASP A 115 -26.21 7.80 -8.05
CA ASP A 115 -24.96 7.05 -8.13
C ASP A 115 -24.38 6.78 -6.74
N ILE A 116 -24.43 7.76 -5.84
CA ILE A 116 -24.03 7.58 -4.43
C ILE A 116 -24.86 6.46 -3.78
N ASN A 117 -26.16 6.43 -4.02
CA ASN A 117 -27.02 5.39 -3.45
C ASN A 117 -26.71 4.01 -4.02
N ARG A 118 -26.50 3.89 -5.34
CA ARG A 118 -26.09 2.63 -5.97
C ARG A 118 -24.74 2.16 -5.51
N GLU A 119 -23.78 3.06 -5.44
CA GLU A 119 -22.42 2.72 -5.08
C GLU A 119 -22.27 2.37 -3.59
N ARG A 120 -23.13 2.93 -2.74
CA ARG A 120 -23.24 2.53 -1.33
C ARG A 120 -23.54 1.03 -1.20
N GLU A 121 -24.49 0.51 -1.96
CA GLU A 121 -24.81 -0.92 -1.94
C GLU A 121 -23.63 -1.77 -2.44
N VAL A 122 -22.92 -1.32 -3.49
CA VAL A 122 -21.73 -2.01 -4.00
C VAL A 122 -20.62 -2.07 -2.95
N VAL A 123 -20.34 -0.95 -2.29
CA VAL A 123 -19.29 -0.89 -1.26
C VAL A 123 -19.68 -1.66 0.00
N LEU A 124 -20.97 -1.70 0.36
CA LEU A 124 -21.47 -2.55 1.45
C LEU A 124 -21.28 -4.04 1.15
N GLU A 125 -21.57 -4.48 -0.09
CA GLU A 125 -21.27 -5.86 -0.51
C GLU A 125 -19.77 -6.16 -0.49
N GLU A 126 -18.93 -5.19 -0.84
CA GLU A 126 -17.47 -5.34 -0.74
C GLU A 126 -17.01 -5.49 0.71
N VAL A 127 -17.61 -4.74 1.66
CA VAL A 127 -17.34 -4.93 3.11
C VAL A 127 -17.68 -6.35 3.54
N HIS A 128 -18.86 -6.88 3.14
CA HIS A 128 -19.25 -8.25 3.49
C HIS A 128 -18.32 -9.29 2.86
N MET A 129 -17.96 -9.11 1.58
CA MET A 129 -17.00 -9.99 0.91
C MET A 129 -15.64 -10.00 1.63
N TYR A 130 -15.19 -8.84 2.09
CA TYR A 130 -13.94 -8.71 2.83
C TYR A 130 -14.01 -9.38 4.21
N GLU A 131 -15.13 -9.25 4.91
CA GLU A 131 -15.39 -9.96 6.17
C GLU A 131 -15.40 -11.48 5.98
N ASP A 132 -15.79 -11.96 4.80
CA ASP A 132 -15.83 -13.38 4.43
C ASP A 132 -14.49 -13.90 3.85
N THR A 133 -13.45 -13.06 3.79
CA THR A 133 -12.11 -13.41 3.32
C THR A 133 -11.12 -13.39 4.51
N PRO A 134 -11.01 -14.49 5.28
CA PRO A 134 -10.30 -14.49 6.56
C PRO A 134 -8.81 -14.20 6.48
N ASP A 135 -8.16 -14.55 5.37
CA ASP A 135 -6.75 -14.30 5.11
C ASP A 135 -6.44 -12.82 4.84
N GLU A 136 -7.44 -12.05 4.38
CA GLU A 136 -7.34 -10.59 4.28
C GLU A 136 -7.78 -9.92 5.59
N LEU A 137 -8.92 -10.34 6.14
CA LEU A 137 -9.49 -9.79 7.37
C LEU A 137 -8.50 -9.82 8.54
N VAL A 138 -7.71 -10.87 8.69
CA VAL A 138 -6.74 -10.99 9.79
C VAL A 138 -5.68 -9.89 9.75
N HIS A 139 -5.32 -9.39 8.57
CA HIS A 139 -4.35 -8.30 8.43
C HIS A 139 -4.94 -6.96 8.91
N ASP A 140 -6.19 -6.67 8.59
CA ASP A 140 -6.86 -5.46 9.09
C ASP A 140 -7.10 -5.53 10.60
N LEU A 141 -7.52 -6.69 11.12
CA LEU A 141 -7.60 -6.92 12.57
C LEU A 141 -6.23 -6.72 13.23
N HIS A 142 -5.16 -7.16 12.58
CA HIS A 142 -3.80 -6.98 13.09
C HIS A 142 -3.37 -5.52 13.12
N HIS A 143 -3.63 -4.76 12.05
CA HIS A 143 -3.37 -3.33 12.02
C HIS A 143 -4.18 -2.57 13.09
N SER A 144 -5.47 -2.89 13.22
CA SER A 144 -6.34 -2.26 14.23
C SER A 144 -5.93 -2.59 15.67
N ASN A 145 -5.36 -3.77 15.87
CA ASN A 145 -4.81 -4.22 17.14
C ASN A 145 -3.53 -3.44 17.52
N ILE A 146 -2.59 -3.36 16.59
CA ILE A 146 -1.29 -2.70 16.80
C ILE A 146 -1.44 -1.20 17.00
N TRP A 147 -2.27 -0.56 16.18
CA TRP A 147 -2.50 0.89 16.19
C TRP A 147 -3.90 1.26 16.66
N ALA A 148 -4.30 0.65 17.79
CA ALA A 148 -5.62 0.85 18.36
C ALA A 148 -5.93 2.34 18.60
N GLY A 149 -7.03 2.82 18.00
CA GLY A 149 -7.48 4.20 18.07
C GLY A 149 -6.77 5.16 17.11
N HIS A 150 -5.79 4.70 16.33
CA HIS A 150 -5.11 5.50 15.32
C HIS A 150 -5.67 5.24 13.90
N ALA A 151 -5.63 6.24 13.02
CA ALA A 151 -6.16 6.13 11.65
C ALA A 151 -5.47 5.04 10.81
N LEU A 152 -4.18 4.78 10.99
CA LEU A 152 -3.46 3.69 10.30
C LEU A 152 -3.95 2.30 10.71
N GLY A 153 -4.57 2.16 11.88
CA GLY A 153 -5.16 0.90 12.34
C GLY A 153 -6.55 0.61 11.74
N ARG A 154 -7.23 1.61 11.15
CA ARG A 154 -8.54 1.39 10.51
C ARG A 154 -8.37 0.73 9.14
N ASN A 155 -9.33 -0.06 8.67
CA ASN A 155 -9.34 -0.57 7.29
C ASN A 155 -9.47 0.58 6.27
N ILE A 156 -9.43 0.30 4.98
CA ILE A 156 -9.53 1.32 3.92
C ILE A 156 -10.99 1.49 3.47
N ILE A 157 -11.74 0.39 3.45
CA ILE A 157 -13.10 0.34 2.91
C ILE A 157 -14.08 1.14 3.77
N GLY A 158 -13.83 1.22 5.07
CA GLY A 158 -14.76 1.82 6.03
C GLY A 158 -15.58 0.79 6.80
N THR A 159 -16.65 1.23 7.42
CA THR A 159 -17.58 0.40 8.18
C THR A 159 -19.01 0.60 7.68
N VAL A 160 -19.88 -0.40 7.85
CA VAL A 160 -21.29 -0.27 7.49
C VAL A 160 -21.90 1.05 8.00
N PRO A 161 -21.78 1.42 9.30
CA PRO A 161 -22.35 2.69 9.77
C PRO A 161 -21.75 3.95 9.13
N SER A 162 -20.46 3.96 8.76
CA SER A 162 -19.86 5.13 8.12
C SER A 162 -20.32 5.26 6.66
N ILE A 163 -20.38 4.15 5.92
CA ILE A 163 -20.78 4.10 4.52
C ILE A 163 -22.26 4.49 4.35
N GLU A 164 -23.13 4.01 5.23
CA GLU A 164 -24.56 4.37 5.23
C GLU A 164 -24.82 5.88 5.38
N ASN A 165 -23.91 6.60 6.05
CA ASN A 165 -23.99 8.04 6.27
C ASN A 165 -23.43 8.89 5.12
N PHE A 166 -22.80 8.29 4.10
CA PHE A 166 -22.24 9.06 3.00
C PHE A 166 -23.34 9.72 2.16
N ASN A 167 -23.15 11.00 1.89
CA ASN A 167 -24.03 11.84 1.09
C ASN A 167 -23.22 12.86 0.29
N LYS A 168 -23.81 13.46 -0.72
CA LYS A 168 -23.16 14.40 -1.62
C LYS A 168 -22.44 15.54 -0.88
N PRO A 169 -23.03 16.24 0.11
CA PRO A 169 -22.31 17.28 0.85
C PRO A 169 -21.03 16.82 1.53
N LEU A 170 -21.06 15.65 2.20
CA LEU A 170 -19.91 15.10 2.90
C LEU A 170 -18.80 14.68 1.92
N LEU A 171 -19.15 14.05 0.82
CA LEU A 171 -18.21 13.66 -0.22
C LEU A 171 -17.53 14.89 -0.85
N LEU A 172 -18.34 15.92 -1.20
CA LEU A 172 -17.80 17.15 -1.79
C LEU A 172 -16.93 17.94 -0.81
N GLU A 173 -17.30 17.98 0.47
CA GLU A 173 -16.46 18.62 1.50
C GLU A 173 -15.09 17.94 1.58
N TYR A 174 -15.04 16.61 1.64
CA TYR A 174 -13.77 15.87 1.67
C TYR A 174 -12.99 16.08 0.37
N TYR A 175 -13.64 15.97 -0.77
CA TYR A 175 -13.03 16.18 -2.08
C TYR A 175 -12.38 17.56 -2.19
N GLN A 176 -13.10 18.63 -1.87
CA GLN A 176 -12.59 20.01 -1.93
C GLN A 176 -11.43 20.27 -0.98
N ASN A 177 -11.37 19.55 0.14
CA ASN A 177 -10.30 19.72 1.13
C ASN A 177 -8.99 19.02 0.75
N PHE A 178 -9.05 17.92 -0.01
CA PHE A 178 -7.89 17.07 -0.26
C PHE A 178 -7.50 16.97 -1.74
N TYR A 179 -8.43 17.14 -2.68
CA TYR A 179 -8.14 17.14 -4.12
C TYR A 179 -7.76 18.55 -4.58
N THR A 180 -6.61 19.03 -4.10
CA THR A 180 -6.11 20.38 -4.31
C THR A 180 -4.76 20.36 -5.05
N PRO A 181 -4.40 21.43 -5.78
CA PRO A 181 -3.20 21.45 -6.62
C PRO A 181 -1.91 21.09 -5.87
N ASP A 182 -1.72 21.62 -4.67
CA ASP A 182 -0.55 21.37 -3.82
C ASP A 182 -0.46 19.94 -3.29
N ASN A 183 -1.58 19.21 -3.32
CA ASN A 183 -1.70 17.82 -2.91
C ASN A 183 -1.69 16.82 -4.10
N ILE A 184 -1.53 17.32 -5.34
CA ILE A 184 -1.54 16.50 -6.56
C ILE A 184 -0.13 16.35 -7.13
N VAL A 185 0.16 15.12 -7.56
CA VAL A 185 1.32 14.77 -8.40
C VAL A 185 0.83 14.07 -9.66
N ILE A 186 1.22 14.59 -10.82
CA ILE A 186 1.07 13.90 -12.10
C ILE A 186 2.35 13.13 -12.38
N ALA A 187 2.26 11.81 -12.41
CA ALA A 187 3.39 10.91 -12.65
C ALA A 187 3.21 10.17 -13.96
N ALA A 188 4.24 10.14 -14.81
CA ALA A 188 4.18 9.39 -16.05
C ALA A 188 5.48 8.65 -16.34
N ALA A 189 5.38 7.43 -16.87
CA ALA A 189 6.52 6.65 -17.33
C ALA A 189 6.22 5.94 -18.65
N GLY A 190 7.18 5.92 -19.56
CA GLY A 190 7.03 5.32 -20.87
C GLY A 190 7.65 6.15 -21.98
N ASN A 191 7.22 5.93 -23.21
CA ASN A 191 7.66 6.74 -24.35
C ASN A 191 6.89 8.07 -24.37
N LEU A 192 7.48 9.10 -23.77
CA LEU A 192 6.85 10.42 -23.63
C LEU A 192 7.87 11.56 -23.68
N ASN A 193 7.40 12.74 -24.03
CA ASN A 193 8.14 13.99 -23.88
C ASN A 193 7.64 14.73 -22.64
N HIS A 194 8.56 15.10 -21.75
CA HIS A 194 8.23 15.77 -20.49
C HIS A 194 7.60 17.14 -20.68
N GLU A 195 8.15 17.94 -21.61
CA GLU A 195 7.65 19.28 -21.93
C GLU A 195 6.19 19.21 -22.39
N ARG A 196 5.88 18.27 -23.29
CA ARG A 196 4.51 18.05 -23.75
C ARG A 196 3.58 17.62 -22.63
N LEU A 197 4.05 16.74 -21.72
CA LEU A 197 3.28 16.37 -20.53
C LEU A 197 2.98 17.58 -19.64
N VAL A 198 3.96 18.46 -19.42
CA VAL A 198 3.78 19.70 -18.62
C VAL A 198 2.79 20.66 -19.30
N GLU A 199 2.89 20.85 -20.61
CA GLU A 199 1.94 21.68 -21.38
C GLU A 199 0.51 21.17 -21.26
N LEU A 200 0.30 19.88 -21.49
CA LEU A 200 -1.00 19.23 -21.37
C LEU A 200 -1.54 19.31 -19.94
N THR A 201 -0.70 19.03 -18.95
CA THR A 201 -1.10 19.16 -17.54
C THR A 201 -1.52 20.58 -17.20
N ASN A 202 -0.78 21.58 -17.68
CA ASN A 202 -1.15 22.98 -17.46
C ASN A 202 -2.43 23.38 -18.22
N HIS A 203 -2.68 22.80 -19.39
CA HIS A 203 -3.91 23.02 -20.15
C HIS A 203 -5.15 22.58 -19.35
N TYR A 204 -5.13 21.36 -18.82
CA TYR A 204 -6.28 20.78 -18.09
C TYR A 204 -6.38 21.26 -16.64
N PHE A 205 -5.27 21.30 -15.92
CA PHE A 205 -5.25 21.55 -14.47
C PHE A 205 -4.78 22.97 -14.09
N GLY A 206 -4.30 23.76 -15.02
CA GLY A 206 -3.68 25.07 -14.71
C GLY A 206 -4.62 26.07 -14.04
N LYS A 207 -5.93 25.93 -14.21
CA LYS A 207 -6.96 26.78 -13.56
C LYS A 207 -7.43 26.25 -12.22
N MET A 208 -7.00 25.03 -11.85
CA MET A 208 -7.36 24.46 -10.56
C MET A 208 -6.78 25.31 -9.43
N ALA A 209 -7.61 25.63 -8.44
CA ALA A 209 -7.25 26.47 -7.29
C ALA A 209 -7.61 25.73 -5.99
N GLY A 210 -7.02 26.18 -4.91
CA GLY A 210 -7.21 25.61 -3.58
C GLY A 210 -5.89 25.21 -2.94
N ASN A 211 -5.91 25.03 -1.63
CA ASN A 211 -4.78 24.53 -0.86
C ASN A 211 -5.28 23.45 0.09
N LYS A 212 -4.51 22.39 0.24
CA LYS A 212 -4.80 21.29 1.15
C LYS A 212 -5.06 21.84 2.55
N LYS A 213 -6.15 21.43 3.16
CA LYS A 213 -6.33 21.63 4.60
C LYS A 213 -5.25 20.85 5.34
N GLN A 214 -4.43 21.55 6.08
CA GLN A 214 -3.40 20.93 6.91
C GLN A 214 -4.07 20.08 7.99
N GLY A 215 -3.90 18.76 7.90
CA GLY A 215 -4.05 17.86 9.04
C GLY A 215 -2.66 17.60 9.60
N ASN A 216 -2.49 17.61 10.90
CA ASN A 216 -1.28 17.07 11.52
C ASN A 216 -1.55 15.59 11.81
N PRO A 217 -1.14 14.66 10.94
CA PRO A 217 -1.26 13.26 11.26
C PRO A 217 -0.41 12.98 12.50
N THR A 218 -1.02 12.34 13.49
CA THR A 218 -0.29 11.87 14.66
C THR A 218 0.58 10.67 14.27
N VAL A 219 1.75 10.55 14.91
CA VAL A 219 2.58 9.35 14.77
C VAL A 219 1.90 8.22 15.55
N PRO A 220 1.67 7.05 14.96
CA PRO A 220 1.05 5.94 15.67
C PRO A 220 1.99 5.41 16.75
N GLU A 221 1.47 5.15 17.92
CA GLU A 221 2.17 4.48 18.99
C GLU A 221 1.83 2.99 18.94
N LEU A 222 2.84 2.13 18.85
CA LEU A 222 2.64 0.69 18.91
C LEU A 222 2.30 0.31 20.35
N LYS A 223 1.15 -0.35 20.53
CA LYS A 223 0.72 -0.88 21.83
C LYS A 223 0.77 -2.40 21.76
N PRO A 224 1.69 -3.05 22.51
CA PRO A 224 1.72 -4.50 22.60
C PRO A 224 0.36 -5.04 23.01
N ASN A 225 -0.19 -5.92 22.21
CA ASN A 225 -1.51 -6.48 22.46
C ASN A 225 -1.65 -7.86 21.81
N GLN A 226 -2.55 -8.65 22.35
CA GLN A 226 -2.94 -9.97 21.80
C GLN A 226 -4.43 -9.93 21.52
N THR A 227 -4.82 -10.08 20.26
CA THR A 227 -6.22 -10.18 19.85
C THR A 227 -6.48 -11.55 19.26
N ILE A 228 -7.44 -12.25 19.84
CA ILE A 228 -7.86 -13.58 19.40
C ILE A 228 -9.35 -13.52 19.12
N GLN A 229 -9.70 -13.75 17.85
CA GLN A 229 -11.09 -13.74 17.39
C GLN A 229 -11.48 -15.12 16.89
N SER A 230 -12.47 -15.74 17.55
CA SER A 230 -13.03 -16.99 17.09
C SER A 230 -13.95 -16.76 15.89
N LYS A 231 -13.74 -17.53 14.82
CA LYS A 231 -14.58 -17.56 13.61
C LYS A 231 -14.68 -19.00 13.12
N THR A 232 -15.87 -19.42 12.70
CA THR A 232 -16.09 -20.77 12.17
C THR A 232 -15.65 -20.83 10.70
N ILE A 233 -14.39 -21.18 10.51
CA ILE A 233 -13.69 -21.30 9.21
C ILE A 233 -12.76 -22.51 9.24
N GLU A 234 -12.21 -22.92 8.12
CA GLU A 234 -11.39 -24.14 8.02
C GLU A 234 -9.96 -23.97 8.57
N GLN A 235 -9.41 -22.75 8.50
CA GLN A 235 -8.03 -22.46 8.89
C GLN A 235 -7.95 -21.52 10.07
N VAL A 236 -6.81 -21.54 10.74
CA VAL A 236 -6.40 -20.50 11.68
C VAL A 236 -5.42 -19.58 10.95
N HIS A 237 -5.72 -18.30 10.99
CA HIS A 237 -4.88 -17.23 10.44
C HIS A 237 -4.19 -16.51 11.58
N LEU A 238 -2.87 -16.41 11.50
CA LEU A 238 -2.01 -15.91 12.55
C LEU A 238 -1.18 -14.74 12.02
N CYS A 239 -1.16 -13.63 12.73
CA CYS A 239 -0.27 -12.51 12.48
C CYS A 239 0.56 -12.20 13.73
N LEU A 240 1.87 -12.15 13.58
CA LEU A 240 2.80 -11.64 14.58
C LEU A 240 3.43 -10.35 14.05
N GLY A 241 3.24 -9.24 14.75
CA GLY A 241 3.72 -7.93 14.32
C GLY A 241 4.64 -7.25 15.31
N THR A 242 5.51 -6.41 14.80
CA THR A 242 6.35 -5.50 15.56
C THR A 242 6.58 -4.22 14.78
N SER A 243 7.11 -3.18 15.45
CA SER A 243 7.47 -1.94 14.77
C SER A 243 8.52 -2.17 13.69
N SER A 244 8.33 -1.51 12.57
CA SER A 244 9.33 -1.29 11.53
C SER A 244 9.68 0.20 11.48
N VAL A 245 10.39 0.61 10.46
CA VAL A 245 10.80 1.99 10.26
C VAL A 245 9.92 2.72 9.26
N SER A 246 9.92 4.05 9.31
CA SER A 246 9.27 4.87 8.29
C SER A 246 9.98 4.76 6.93
N GLN A 247 9.30 5.18 5.86
CA GLN A 247 9.89 5.23 4.51
C GLN A 247 11.12 6.15 4.41
N LEU A 248 11.26 7.10 5.34
CA LEU A 248 12.35 8.07 5.38
C LEU A 248 13.59 7.55 6.14
N SER A 249 13.46 6.44 6.84
CA SER A 249 14.55 5.89 7.66
C SER A 249 15.71 5.39 6.81
N PRO A 250 16.96 5.67 7.21
CA PRO A 250 18.15 5.09 6.57
C PRO A 250 18.22 3.56 6.75
N ASP A 251 17.57 3.01 7.76
CA ASP A 251 17.57 1.58 8.07
C ASP A 251 16.60 0.75 7.23
N ILE A 252 15.80 1.39 6.37
CA ILE A 252 14.78 0.72 5.56
C ILE A 252 15.34 -0.45 4.74
N TYR A 253 16.54 -0.32 4.21
CA TYR A 253 17.19 -1.38 3.42
C TYR A 253 17.60 -2.58 4.30
N THR A 254 17.99 -2.33 5.55
CA THR A 254 18.27 -3.40 6.52
C THR A 254 16.99 -4.18 6.87
N PHE A 255 15.87 -3.48 7.05
CA PHE A 255 14.58 -4.13 7.24
C PHE A 255 14.15 -4.94 6.02
N HIS A 256 14.39 -4.46 4.79
CA HIS A 256 14.13 -5.25 3.58
C HIS A 256 14.96 -6.53 3.53
N ILE A 257 16.21 -6.48 3.95
CA ILE A 257 17.08 -7.67 4.04
C ILE A 257 16.55 -8.65 5.10
N ILE A 258 16.19 -8.18 6.30
CA ILE A 258 15.63 -9.02 7.36
C ILE A 258 14.35 -9.69 6.86
N ASN A 259 13.45 -8.93 6.24
CA ASN A 259 12.21 -9.45 5.68
C ASN A 259 12.45 -10.55 4.65
N ASN A 260 13.34 -10.32 3.71
CA ASN A 260 13.63 -11.29 2.64
C ASN A 260 14.22 -12.60 3.21
N ILE A 261 15.11 -12.52 4.20
CA ILE A 261 15.68 -13.69 4.86
C ILE A 261 14.63 -14.45 5.67
N LEU A 262 13.76 -13.73 6.40
CA LEU A 262 12.84 -14.34 7.34
C LEU A 262 11.64 -14.99 6.64
N GLY A 263 10.94 -14.26 5.76
CA GLY A 263 9.71 -14.72 5.14
C GLY A 263 9.40 -14.11 3.76
N GLY A 264 10.32 -13.36 3.16
CA GLY A 264 10.07 -12.60 1.91
C GLY A 264 10.14 -13.43 0.61
N GLY A 265 10.22 -14.75 0.67
CA GLY A 265 10.25 -15.59 -0.53
C GLY A 265 10.41 -17.08 -0.23
N ILE A 266 10.36 -17.90 -1.29
CA ILE A 266 10.39 -19.36 -1.19
C ILE A 266 11.68 -19.92 -0.56
N SER A 267 12.77 -19.18 -0.56
CA SER A 267 14.05 -19.58 0.06
C SER A 267 14.29 -18.95 1.42
N SER A 268 13.26 -18.31 2.01
CA SER A 268 13.31 -17.71 3.34
C SER A 268 13.24 -18.78 4.44
N ARG A 269 13.70 -18.43 5.64
CA ARG A 269 13.77 -19.37 6.76
C ARG A 269 12.42 -19.93 7.14
N LEU A 270 11.39 -19.09 7.28
CA LEU A 270 10.04 -19.51 7.64
C LEU A 270 9.42 -20.42 6.59
N PHE A 271 9.55 -20.04 5.31
CA PHE A 271 9.00 -20.83 4.22
C PHE A 271 9.64 -22.22 4.16
N GLN A 272 10.97 -22.30 4.21
CA GLN A 272 11.69 -23.57 4.16
C GLN A 272 11.34 -24.46 5.37
N THR A 273 11.41 -23.92 6.58
CA THR A 273 11.21 -24.73 7.78
C THR A 273 9.75 -25.17 7.96
N ILE A 274 8.78 -24.27 7.75
CA ILE A 274 7.39 -24.52 8.14
C ILE A 274 6.59 -25.14 6.97
N ARG A 275 6.80 -24.66 5.75
CA ARG A 275 6.07 -25.13 4.58
C ARG A 275 6.76 -26.30 3.90
N GLU A 276 8.04 -26.16 3.51
CA GLU A 276 8.72 -27.15 2.68
C GLU A 276 9.13 -28.39 3.52
N GLU A 277 9.81 -28.21 4.64
CA GLU A 277 10.33 -29.32 5.43
C GLU A 277 9.24 -30.02 6.26
N LYS A 278 8.31 -29.26 6.83
CA LYS A 278 7.31 -29.80 7.77
C LYS A 278 5.89 -29.86 7.22
N GLY A 279 5.55 -29.15 6.15
CA GLY A 279 4.22 -29.16 5.53
C GLY A 279 3.09 -28.66 6.42
N LEU A 280 3.39 -27.76 7.39
CA LEU A 280 2.45 -27.35 8.41
C LEU A 280 1.55 -26.18 8.00
N ALA A 281 2.00 -25.33 7.08
CA ALA A 281 1.26 -24.19 6.58
C ALA A 281 1.33 -24.13 5.05
N TYR A 282 0.22 -23.82 4.39
CA TYR A 282 0.22 -23.55 2.95
C TYR A 282 0.76 -22.16 2.64
N SER A 283 0.35 -21.19 3.43
CA SER A 283 0.82 -19.80 3.33
C SER A 283 1.60 -19.43 4.59
N ILE A 284 2.87 -19.06 4.43
CA ILE A 284 3.68 -18.42 5.45
C ILE A 284 4.65 -17.45 4.80
N TYR A 285 4.63 -16.22 5.28
CA TYR A 285 5.49 -15.15 4.77
C TYR A 285 5.67 -14.05 5.80
N SER A 286 6.63 -13.16 5.55
CA SER A 286 6.72 -11.88 6.25
C SER A 286 6.70 -10.74 5.26
N TYR A 287 6.21 -9.60 5.71
CA TYR A 287 6.18 -8.37 4.94
C TYR A 287 6.35 -7.16 5.85
N GLN A 288 6.66 -6.05 5.25
CA GLN A 288 6.71 -4.77 5.94
C GLN A 288 5.84 -3.74 5.23
N THR A 289 5.15 -2.94 6.01
CA THR A 289 4.40 -1.79 5.54
C THR A 289 5.04 -0.54 6.13
N ASN A 290 5.50 0.36 5.26
CA ASN A 290 6.19 1.57 5.66
C ASN A 290 5.38 2.79 5.24
N TYR A 291 5.10 3.66 6.19
CA TYR A 291 4.39 4.93 6.03
C TYR A 291 5.36 6.10 6.15
N SER A 292 4.88 7.31 5.98
CA SER A 292 5.69 8.52 6.02
C SER A 292 6.45 8.69 7.36
N ASP A 293 5.88 8.25 8.48
CA ASP A 293 6.40 8.46 9.84
C ASP A 293 6.41 7.20 10.71
N ALA A 294 5.91 6.06 10.21
CA ALA A 294 5.79 4.81 10.94
C ALA A 294 6.03 3.60 10.03
N GLY A 295 6.21 2.44 10.64
CA GLY A 295 6.28 1.17 9.92
C GLY A 295 5.86 -0.02 10.77
N LEU A 296 5.41 -1.05 10.09
CA LEU A 296 5.00 -2.33 10.66
C LEU A 296 5.73 -3.47 9.95
N PHE A 297 6.24 -4.41 10.70
CA PHE A 297 6.73 -5.70 10.22
C PHE A 297 5.79 -6.79 10.70
N THR A 298 5.30 -7.61 9.77
CA THR A 298 4.34 -8.67 10.08
C THR A 298 4.81 -10.00 9.55
N ILE A 299 4.67 -11.05 10.36
CA ILE A 299 4.76 -12.45 9.95
C ILE A 299 3.33 -12.98 9.91
N TYR A 300 2.94 -13.57 8.79
CA TYR A 300 1.63 -14.20 8.61
C TYR A 300 1.79 -15.71 8.41
N ALA A 301 0.85 -16.49 8.96
CA ALA A 301 0.70 -17.91 8.67
C ALA A 301 -0.78 -18.30 8.60
N GLY A 302 -1.16 -19.00 7.51
CA GLY A 302 -2.44 -19.70 7.37
C GLY A 302 -2.24 -21.19 7.52
N THR A 303 -2.90 -21.83 8.50
CA THR A 303 -2.66 -23.24 8.85
C THR A 303 -3.92 -23.93 9.34
N ARG A 304 -3.89 -25.27 9.38
CA ARG A 304 -4.96 -26.05 10.02
C ARG A 304 -4.93 -25.86 11.55
N PRO A 305 -6.08 -25.91 12.24
CA PRO A 305 -6.13 -25.77 13.70
C PRO A 305 -5.20 -26.74 14.43
N SER A 306 -5.10 -27.99 13.97
CA SER A 306 -4.21 -29.01 14.57
C SER A 306 -2.72 -28.68 14.52
N ASN A 307 -2.32 -27.81 13.61
CA ASN A 307 -0.91 -27.44 13.39
C ASN A 307 -0.55 -26.08 14.00
N ALA A 308 -1.54 -25.30 14.43
CA ALA A 308 -1.34 -23.89 14.78
C ALA A 308 -0.31 -23.71 15.92
N CYS A 309 -0.39 -24.50 16.99
CA CYS A 309 0.58 -24.45 18.10
C CYS A 309 2.02 -24.71 17.61
N GLN A 310 2.19 -25.72 16.75
CA GLN A 310 3.51 -26.06 16.21
C GLN A 310 4.04 -24.96 15.29
N VAL A 311 3.17 -24.33 14.48
CA VAL A 311 3.54 -23.18 13.63
C VAL A 311 3.99 -21.99 14.48
N VAL A 312 3.24 -21.63 15.53
CA VAL A 312 3.59 -20.56 16.47
C VAL A 312 4.95 -20.83 17.11
N GLU A 313 5.19 -22.04 17.60
CA GLU A 313 6.47 -22.44 18.19
C GLU A 313 7.63 -22.33 17.20
N LEU A 314 7.47 -22.79 15.97
CA LEU A 314 8.51 -22.72 14.94
C LEU A 314 8.80 -21.29 14.50
N VAL A 315 7.80 -20.42 14.43
CA VAL A 315 8.00 -18.97 14.19
C VAL A 315 8.84 -18.39 15.33
N ARG A 316 8.51 -18.69 16.58
CA ARG A 316 9.24 -18.25 17.76
C ARG A 316 10.69 -18.75 17.75
N GLN A 317 10.92 -20.01 17.44
CA GLN A 317 12.27 -20.59 17.32
C GLN A 317 13.08 -19.93 16.20
N THR A 318 12.48 -19.69 15.04
CA THR A 318 13.14 -19.03 13.91
C THR A 318 13.55 -17.60 14.27
N ILE A 319 12.67 -16.85 14.95
CA ILE A 319 13.00 -15.50 15.45
C ILE A 319 14.13 -15.56 16.49
N PHE A 320 14.05 -16.49 17.44
CA PHE A 320 15.07 -16.67 18.47
C PHE A 320 16.45 -16.99 17.86
N GLU A 321 16.47 -17.88 16.87
CA GLU A 321 17.71 -18.19 16.13
C GLU A 321 18.27 -16.99 15.38
N LEU A 322 17.39 -16.24 14.69
CA LEU A 322 17.79 -15.02 13.99
C LEU A 322 18.39 -13.99 14.95
N LYS A 323 17.79 -13.80 16.12
CA LYS A 323 18.32 -12.90 17.16
C LYS A 323 19.67 -13.35 17.70
N ASN A 324 19.82 -14.62 18.07
CA ASN A 324 21.00 -15.07 18.80
C ASN A 324 22.17 -15.47 17.91
N LYS A 325 21.88 -16.08 16.76
CA LYS A 325 22.90 -16.53 15.80
C LYS A 325 23.13 -15.51 14.66
N GLY A 326 22.21 -14.56 14.46
CA GLY A 326 22.24 -13.62 13.35
C GLY A 326 22.02 -14.29 12.00
N ILE A 327 22.62 -13.69 10.96
CA ILE A 327 22.63 -14.20 9.59
C ILE A 327 24.08 -14.50 9.15
N THR A 328 24.23 -15.38 8.19
CA THR A 328 25.54 -15.68 7.60
C THR A 328 25.90 -14.67 6.51
N ALA A 329 27.20 -14.50 6.24
CA ALA A 329 27.66 -13.68 5.11
C ALA A 329 27.09 -14.14 3.76
N ARG A 330 26.86 -15.46 3.59
CA ARG A 330 26.25 -16.04 2.40
C ARG A 330 24.78 -15.63 2.27
N GLU A 331 24.00 -15.66 3.36
CA GLU A 331 22.60 -15.19 3.36
C GLU A 331 22.54 -13.71 3.00
N LEU A 332 23.38 -12.88 3.60
CA LEU A 332 23.44 -11.44 3.30
C LEU A 332 23.72 -11.18 1.82
N THR A 333 24.78 -11.80 1.26
CA THR A 333 25.15 -11.64 -0.15
C THR A 333 24.02 -12.09 -1.08
N LYS A 334 23.46 -13.30 -0.84
CA LYS A 334 22.35 -13.84 -1.64
C LYS A 334 21.13 -12.89 -1.61
N THR A 335 20.78 -12.38 -0.43
CA THR A 335 19.61 -11.50 -0.26
C THR A 335 19.81 -10.15 -0.96
N LYS A 336 21.00 -9.57 -0.87
CA LYS A 336 21.32 -8.34 -1.61
C LYS A 336 21.12 -8.51 -3.11
N GLU A 337 21.65 -9.58 -3.70
CA GLU A 337 21.49 -9.88 -5.13
C GLU A 337 20.01 -10.10 -5.48
N GLN A 338 19.26 -10.83 -4.66
CA GLN A 338 17.83 -11.07 -4.86
C GLN A 338 17.02 -9.77 -4.82
N LEU A 339 17.25 -8.88 -3.86
CA LEU A 339 16.55 -7.60 -3.75
C LEU A 339 16.85 -6.69 -4.94
N LYS A 340 18.11 -6.62 -5.38
CA LYS A 340 18.51 -5.87 -6.58
C LYS A 340 17.85 -6.44 -7.84
N GLY A 341 17.88 -7.75 -8.01
CA GLY A 341 17.24 -8.42 -9.14
C GLY A 341 15.72 -8.17 -9.17
N ASN A 342 15.02 -8.36 -8.06
CA ASN A 342 13.58 -8.10 -7.95
C ASN A 342 13.22 -6.65 -8.28
N LEU A 343 14.01 -5.69 -7.77
CA LEU A 343 13.80 -4.28 -8.07
C LEU A 343 13.92 -3.98 -9.57
N LEU A 344 14.99 -4.46 -10.21
CA LEU A 344 15.25 -4.22 -11.63
C LEU A 344 14.17 -4.86 -12.51
N LEU A 345 13.80 -6.11 -12.24
CA LEU A 345 12.75 -6.82 -12.97
C LEU A 345 11.37 -6.15 -12.80
N ALA A 346 11.02 -5.72 -11.58
CA ALA A 346 9.76 -5.01 -11.35
C ALA A 346 9.67 -3.69 -12.14
N LEU A 347 10.80 -3.03 -12.37
CA LEU A 347 10.88 -1.76 -13.07
C LEU A 347 11.01 -1.88 -14.59
N GLU A 348 10.84 -3.06 -15.17
CA GLU A 348 10.61 -3.23 -16.62
C GLU A 348 9.22 -2.71 -17.02
N SER A 349 8.25 -2.72 -16.11
CA SER A 349 6.89 -2.20 -16.32
C SER A 349 6.82 -0.67 -16.22
N SER A 350 6.22 -0.02 -17.22
CA SER A 350 5.93 1.42 -17.17
C SER A 350 5.00 1.78 -16.01
N SER A 351 4.05 0.89 -15.65
CA SER A 351 3.14 1.09 -14.52
C SER A 351 3.89 1.10 -13.19
N SER A 352 4.81 0.15 -12.98
CA SER A 352 5.64 0.11 -11.76
C SER A 352 6.56 1.34 -11.64
N ARG A 353 7.11 1.83 -12.75
CA ARG A 353 7.91 3.06 -12.79
C ARG A 353 7.07 4.28 -12.45
N MET A 354 5.89 4.42 -13.08
CA MET A 354 4.95 5.50 -12.78
C MET A 354 4.56 5.50 -11.30
N SER A 355 4.20 4.33 -10.77
CA SER A 355 3.82 4.19 -9.35
C SER A 355 4.98 4.57 -8.41
N ARG A 356 6.20 4.14 -8.74
CA ARG A 356 7.39 4.52 -7.98
C ARG A 356 7.61 6.04 -7.99
N LEU A 357 7.47 6.70 -9.14
CA LEU A 357 7.64 8.15 -9.27
C LEU A 357 6.62 8.92 -8.42
N GLY A 358 5.33 8.57 -8.56
CA GLY A 358 4.24 9.23 -7.83
C GLY A 358 4.39 9.07 -6.32
N LYS A 359 4.61 7.84 -5.86
CA LYS A 359 4.80 7.54 -4.44
C LYS A 359 6.03 8.26 -3.86
N MET A 360 7.16 8.23 -4.56
CA MET A 360 8.37 8.92 -4.10
C MET A 360 8.18 10.43 -4.02
N GLU A 361 7.54 11.05 -5.01
CA GLU A 361 7.30 12.48 -5.01
C GLU A 361 6.35 12.90 -3.89
N LEU A 362 5.27 12.14 -3.64
CA LEU A 362 4.35 12.42 -2.54
C LEU A 362 4.98 12.25 -1.16
N THR A 363 5.72 11.15 -0.97
CA THR A 363 6.22 10.77 0.36
C THR A 363 7.57 11.42 0.70
N LEU A 364 8.49 11.46 -0.28
CA LEU A 364 9.87 11.90 -0.05
C LEU A 364 10.13 13.32 -0.58
N GLY A 365 9.31 13.82 -1.51
CA GLY A 365 9.55 15.08 -2.23
C GLY A 365 10.80 15.07 -3.12
N LYS A 366 11.47 13.92 -3.26
CA LYS A 366 12.71 13.73 -4.01
C LYS A 366 12.71 12.40 -4.76
N TYR A 367 13.49 12.36 -5.83
CA TYR A 367 13.77 11.15 -6.59
C TYR A 367 15.04 10.48 -6.05
N ILE A 368 14.96 9.17 -5.74
CA ILE A 368 16.11 8.34 -5.42
C ILE A 368 16.38 7.47 -6.64
N THR A 369 17.58 7.56 -7.21
CA THR A 369 17.97 6.78 -8.38
C THR A 369 18.08 5.29 -8.07
N LEU A 370 18.05 4.44 -9.10
CA LEU A 370 18.25 3.02 -8.93
C LEU A 370 19.65 2.71 -8.40
N ASP A 371 20.65 3.44 -8.89
CA ASP A 371 22.03 3.29 -8.44
C ASP A 371 22.18 3.64 -6.95
N GLU A 372 21.49 4.68 -6.46
CA GLU A 372 21.44 5.00 -5.03
C GLU A 372 20.77 3.90 -4.21
N VAL A 373 19.68 3.31 -4.70
CA VAL A 373 19.02 2.18 -4.03
C VAL A 373 19.95 0.98 -3.96
N VAL A 374 20.57 0.61 -5.08
CA VAL A 374 21.54 -0.48 -5.16
C VAL A 374 22.71 -0.24 -4.21
N ALA A 375 23.30 0.95 -4.24
CA ALA A 375 24.40 1.32 -3.34
C ALA A 375 24.00 1.26 -1.86
N ASN A 376 22.77 1.62 -1.51
CA ASN A 376 22.28 1.54 -0.12
C ASN A 376 22.02 0.09 0.31
N ILE A 377 21.51 -0.77 -0.57
CA ILE A 377 21.42 -2.22 -0.30
C ILE A 377 22.82 -2.80 -0.06
N ASP A 378 23.80 -2.44 -0.89
CA ASP A 378 25.17 -2.96 -0.79
C ASP A 378 25.90 -2.51 0.48
N LYS A 379 25.57 -1.35 1.03
CA LYS A 379 26.15 -0.84 2.29
C LYS A 379 25.72 -1.59 3.54
N VAL A 380 24.58 -2.30 3.51
CA VAL A 380 24.08 -2.99 4.72
C VAL A 380 25.09 -4.03 5.19
N SER A 381 25.45 -4.01 6.47
CA SER A 381 26.41 -4.93 7.08
C SER A 381 25.73 -6.00 7.95
N LEU A 382 26.48 -7.05 8.31
CA LEU A 382 26.03 -8.09 9.24
C LEU A 382 25.69 -7.51 10.61
N GLU A 383 26.51 -6.56 11.07
CA GLU A 383 26.36 -5.90 12.38
C GLU A 383 25.06 -5.08 12.42
N GLN A 384 24.74 -4.36 11.34
CA GLN A 384 23.48 -3.61 11.25
C GLN A 384 22.27 -4.55 11.29
N VAL A 385 22.29 -5.64 10.51
CA VAL A 385 21.22 -6.65 10.52
C VAL A 385 21.05 -7.24 11.93
N HIS A 386 22.15 -7.61 12.59
CA HIS A 386 22.11 -8.16 13.93
C HIS A 386 21.55 -7.15 14.95
N SER A 387 22.05 -5.92 14.94
CA SER A 387 21.61 -4.85 15.85
C SER A 387 20.09 -4.59 15.72
N ILE A 388 19.60 -4.44 14.48
CA ILE A 388 18.19 -4.18 14.23
C ILE A 388 17.32 -5.38 14.64
N THR A 389 17.77 -6.61 14.35
CA THR A 389 17.05 -7.82 14.73
C THR A 389 16.88 -7.94 16.25
N GLN A 390 17.92 -7.56 17.02
CA GLN A 390 17.86 -7.54 18.48
C GLN A 390 16.81 -6.56 19.02
N GLN A 391 16.68 -5.39 18.41
CA GLN A 391 15.73 -4.35 18.81
C GLN A 391 14.30 -4.69 18.39
N MET A 392 14.15 -5.14 17.13
CA MET A 392 12.89 -5.37 16.47
C MET A 392 12.04 -6.45 17.17
N PHE A 393 12.63 -7.57 17.52
CA PHE A 393 11.92 -8.68 18.17
C PHE A 393 12.05 -8.63 19.70
N ASN A 394 11.71 -7.49 20.29
CA ASN A 394 11.60 -7.34 21.73
C ASN A 394 10.22 -7.87 22.18
N PRO A 395 10.11 -8.80 23.15
CA PRO A 395 8.83 -9.31 23.64
C PRO A 395 7.85 -8.22 24.06
N ASN A 396 8.36 -7.10 24.58
CA ASN A 396 7.53 -5.98 25.02
C ASN A 396 6.95 -5.12 23.87
N THR A 397 7.26 -5.42 22.62
CA THR A 397 6.77 -4.70 21.43
C THR A 397 6.06 -5.63 20.44
N LEU A 398 5.95 -6.92 20.76
CA LEU A 398 5.28 -7.89 19.90
C LEU A 398 3.77 -7.81 20.07
N CYS A 399 3.07 -7.81 18.94
CA CYS A 399 1.63 -7.89 18.87
C CYS A 399 1.23 -9.17 18.15
N PHE A 400 0.21 -9.84 18.67
CA PHE A 400 -0.28 -11.06 18.08
C PHE A 400 -1.77 -10.94 17.75
N THR A 401 -2.15 -11.46 16.59
CA THR A 401 -3.55 -11.53 16.17
C THR A 401 -3.82 -12.92 15.62
N ALA A 402 -4.89 -13.56 16.08
CA ALA A 402 -5.35 -14.84 15.57
C ALA A 402 -6.83 -14.77 15.21
N LEU A 403 -7.18 -15.36 14.07
CA LEU A 403 -8.55 -15.46 13.55
C LEU A 403 -8.81 -16.90 13.14
N GLY A 404 -9.90 -17.50 13.63
CA GLY A 404 -10.31 -18.85 13.24
C GLY A 404 -10.80 -19.70 14.39
N PRO A 405 -10.85 -21.04 14.24
CA PRO A 405 -11.21 -21.97 15.30
C PRO A 405 -10.06 -22.13 16.31
N ILE A 406 -10.01 -21.20 17.28
CA ILE A 406 -8.93 -21.09 18.25
C ILE A 406 -9.23 -21.95 19.48
N SER A 407 -8.29 -22.85 19.82
CA SER A 407 -8.32 -23.64 21.06
C SER A 407 -7.59 -22.94 22.21
N GLU A 408 -7.84 -23.38 23.45
CA GLU A 408 -7.12 -22.90 24.64
C GLU A 408 -5.61 -23.12 24.52
N GLU A 409 -5.19 -24.22 23.90
CA GLU A 409 -3.77 -24.54 23.67
C GLU A 409 -3.08 -23.50 22.76
N ILE A 410 -3.76 -23.05 21.69
CA ILE A 410 -3.25 -21.98 20.80
C ILE A 410 -3.13 -20.68 21.59
N TYR A 411 -4.12 -20.36 22.42
CA TYR A 411 -4.10 -19.17 23.26
C TYR A 411 -2.91 -19.20 24.24
N ASP A 412 -2.64 -20.31 24.87
CA ASP A 412 -1.52 -20.46 25.80
C ASP A 412 -0.16 -20.42 25.11
N GLU A 413 -0.04 -20.97 23.89
CA GLU A 413 1.20 -20.90 23.12
C GLU A 413 1.53 -19.46 22.68
N VAL A 414 0.51 -18.71 22.30
CA VAL A 414 0.66 -17.29 21.93
C VAL A 414 1.16 -16.46 23.10
N LYS A 415 0.71 -16.72 24.33
CA LYS A 415 1.16 -15.98 25.53
C LYS A 415 2.64 -16.16 25.87
N ARG A 416 3.30 -17.16 25.27
CA ARG A 416 4.73 -17.41 25.48
C ARG A 416 5.65 -16.53 24.63
N PHE A 417 5.08 -15.74 23.69
CA PHE A 417 5.81 -14.72 22.96
C PHE A 417 6.08 -13.51 23.84
#